data_ccb97891f8efc6d0323ee3f05f4d45a5
#
_entry.id   ccb97891f8efc6d0323ee3f05f4d45a5
#
_cell.length_a   1.000
_cell.length_b   1.000
_cell.length_c   1.000
_cell.angle_alpha   90.00
_cell.angle_beta   90.00
_cell.angle_gamma   90.00
#
_symmetry.space_group_name_H-M   'P 1'
#
loop_
_entity.id
_entity.type
_entity.pdbx_description
1 polymer ?
#
loop_
_entity_poly.entity_id
_entity_poly.type
_entity_poly.pdbx_seq_one_letter_code
_entity_poly.pdbx_strand_id
1 'polypeptide(L)'
;NSNINLGLSRVFFLTTQNSASASEMTINGLKPYLNVVQIGDKTEGKDVGSNPFYDYIDNNRTINPNHKYLLLPITFKNYNSEGVGDYSKGLLPNISIPETLSNMGVLGDVEEPLLKKALEYISVQTSGSISIDSNSIPASFVELQTEAGQTIYFPKN
;
A
#
# COMPACT_ATOMS: atom_id res chain seq x y z
N ASN A 1 6.71 10.28 -24.10
CA ASN A 1 6.29 9.97 -22.74
C ASN A 1 7.13 10.82 -21.81
N SER A 2 6.54 11.93 -21.32
CA SER A 2 7.18 12.71 -20.25
C SER A 2 7.09 11.86 -18.98
N ASN A 3 8.23 11.40 -18.46
CA ASN A 3 8.28 10.76 -17.14
C ASN A 3 7.86 11.82 -16.11
N ILE A 4 6.66 11.67 -15.57
CA ILE A 4 6.20 12.51 -14.46
C ILE A 4 6.96 12.05 -13.22
N ASN A 5 7.99 12.82 -12.86
CA ASN A 5 8.72 12.59 -11.61
C ASN A 5 8.21 13.61 -10.59
N LEU A 6 7.67 13.11 -9.48
CA LEU A 6 7.18 13.94 -8.37
C LEU A 6 8.32 14.59 -7.56
N GLY A 7 9.57 14.17 -7.78
CA GLY A 7 10.74 14.70 -7.08
C GLY A 7 10.71 14.46 -5.56
N LEU A 8 9.98 13.44 -5.10
CA LEU A 8 9.87 13.13 -3.68
C LEU A 8 11.16 12.49 -3.17
N SER A 9 11.64 12.94 -2.01
CA SER A 9 12.77 12.36 -1.30
C SER A 9 12.34 11.34 -0.22
N ARG A 10 11.08 11.36 0.18
CA ARG A 10 10.51 10.48 1.21
C ARG A 10 9.04 10.17 0.94
N VAL A 11 8.58 9.06 1.52
CA VAL A 11 7.18 8.62 1.49
C VAL A 11 6.80 7.99 2.83
N PHE A 12 5.56 8.19 3.25
CA PHE A 12 5.00 7.61 4.47
C PHE A 12 4.00 6.52 4.12
N PHE A 13 4.10 5.38 4.80
CA PHE A 13 3.13 4.29 4.71
C PHE A 13 2.49 4.10 6.07
N LEU A 14 1.17 4.24 6.11
CA LEU A 14 0.37 3.92 7.28
C LEU A 14 -0.09 2.47 7.13
N THR A 15 0.36 1.61 8.04
CA THR A 15 0.16 0.17 7.91
C THR A 15 -0.52 -0.43 9.13
N THR A 16 -1.37 -1.40 8.86
CA THR A 16 -1.96 -2.28 9.87
C THR A 16 -1.42 -3.69 9.71
N GLN A 17 -1.71 -4.57 10.67
CA GLN A 17 -1.36 -6.00 10.57
C GLN A 17 -1.99 -6.70 9.35
N ASN A 18 -3.02 -6.12 8.74
CA ASN A 18 -3.67 -6.63 7.53
C ASN A 18 -3.06 -6.06 6.24
N SER A 19 -2.08 -5.16 6.33
CA SER A 19 -1.36 -4.66 5.16
C SER A 19 -0.52 -5.78 4.58
N ALA A 20 -0.78 -6.14 3.32
CA ALA A 20 -0.20 -7.33 2.71
C ALA A 20 0.07 -7.15 1.21
N SER A 21 0.85 -8.08 0.63
CA SER A 21 0.97 -8.28 -0.82
C SER A 21 1.42 -7.02 -1.57
N ALA A 22 0.55 -6.43 -2.41
CA ALA A 22 0.89 -5.25 -3.21
C ALA A 22 1.36 -4.05 -2.37
N SER A 23 0.77 -3.85 -1.18
CA SER A 23 1.20 -2.81 -0.25
C SER A 23 2.64 -3.05 0.21
N GLU A 24 2.96 -4.27 0.62
CA GLU A 24 4.32 -4.65 1.05
C GLU A 24 5.32 -4.60 -0.11
N MET A 25 4.91 -5.04 -1.30
CA MET A 25 5.71 -4.92 -2.50
C MET A 25 6.04 -3.46 -2.81
N THR A 26 5.08 -2.54 -2.65
CA THR A 26 5.30 -1.11 -2.86
C THR A 26 6.26 -0.54 -1.81
N ILE A 27 6.06 -0.87 -0.53
CA ILE A 27 6.96 -0.44 0.56
C ILE A 27 8.39 -0.92 0.29
N ASN A 28 8.56 -2.22 0.02
CA ASN A 28 9.88 -2.81 -0.22
C ASN A 28 10.51 -2.29 -1.52
N GLY A 29 9.70 -2.14 -2.58
CA GLY A 29 10.16 -1.68 -3.89
C GLY A 29 10.66 -0.23 -3.91
N LEU A 30 10.13 0.63 -3.04
CA LEU A 30 10.54 2.03 -2.96
C LEU A 30 11.77 2.27 -2.07
N LYS A 31 12.10 1.36 -1.15
CA LYS A 31 13.24 1.51 -0.23
C LYS A 31 14.57 1.85 -0.91
N PRO A 32 14.91 1.30 -2.09
CA PRO A 32 16.16 1.66 -2.77
C PRO A 32 16.20 3.10 -3.31
N TYR A 33 15.05 3.73 -3.47
CA TYR A 33 14.93 5.01 -4.19
C TYR A 33 14.54 6.19 -3.31
N LEU A 34 13.84 5.92 -2.20
CA LEU A 34 13.26 6.93 -1.34
C LEU A 34 13.48 6.57 0.13
N ASN A 35 13.45 7.59 0.99
CA ASN A 35 13.32 7.37 2.42
C ASN A 35 11.88 6.92 2.73
N VAL A 36 11.69 5.62 2.94
CA VAL A 36 10.40 5.02 3.26
C VAL A 36 10.21 5.00 4.77
N VAL A 37 9.21 5.71 5.27
CA VAL A 37 8.83 5.76 6.69
C VAL A 37 7.51 5.00 6.87
N GLN A 38 7.57 3.86 7.53
CA GLN A 38 6.41 3.04 7.86
C GLN A 38 5.94 3.34 9.29
N ILE A 39 4.67 3.65 9.45
CA ILE A 39 4.03 4.00 10.74
C ILE A 39 2.83 3.06 10.93
N GLY A 40 2.69 2.51 12.11
CA GLY A 40 1.59 1.62 12.46
C GLY A 40 2.04 0.26 12.92
N ASP A 41 1.41 -0.78 12.39
CA ASP A 41 1.72 -2.18 12.71
C ASP A 41 2.73 -2.80 11.75
N LYS A 42 3.29 -3.92 12.20
CA LYS A 42 3.99 -4.86 11.34
C LYS A 42 2.99 -5.45 10.33
N THR A 43 3.39 -5.52 9.08
CA THR A 43 2.55 -6.06 7.99
C THR A 43 2.44 -7.58 8.03
N GLU A 44 1.59 -8.17 7.19
CA GLU A 44 1.29 -9.61 7.14
C GLU A 44 2.51 -10.46 6.76
N GLY A 45 3.26 -10.07 5.73
CA GLY A 45 4.42 -10.84 5.26
C GLY A 45 4.17 -11.65 3.99
N LYS A 46 3.29 -11.20 3.11
CA LYS A 46 3.03 -11.86 1.84
C LYS A 46 4.02 -11.40 0.76
N ASP A 47 5.20 -12.00 0.74
CA ASP A 47 6.29 -11.72 -0.21
C ASP A 47 6.21 -12.53 -1.52
N VAL A 48 5.13 -13.31 -1.69
CA VAL A 48 4.90 -14.19 -2.84
C VAL A 48 3.63 -13.82 -3.59
N GLY A 49 3.53 -14.24 -4.84
CA GLY A 49 2.37 -14.01 -5.67
C GLY A 49 1.99 -15.24 -6.51
N SER A 50 0.82 -15.15 -7.13
CA SER A 50 0.22 -16.22 -7.92
C SER A 50 -0.19 -15.73 -9.28
N ASN A 51 -0.03 -16.57 -10.29
CA ASN A 51 -0.64 -16.36 -11.59
C ASN A 51 -1.85 -17.28 -11.74
N PRO A 52 -2.98 -16.80 -12.28
CA PRO A 52 -4.15 -17.64 -12.53
C PRO A 52 -3.89 -18.56 -13.74
N PHE A 53 -4.21 -19.84 -13.56
CA PHE A 53 -4.20 -20.84 -14.62
C PHE A 53 -5.65 -21.27 -14.87
N TYR A 54 -6.13 -20.96 -16.07
CA TYR A 54 -7.45 -21.33 -16.53
C TYR A 54 -7.36 -22.61 -17.37
N ASP A 55 -8.43 -23.40 -17.39
CA ASP A 55 -8.63 -24.47 -18.34
C ASP A 55 -9.08 -23.86 -19.68
N TYR A 56 -8.21 -23.94 -20.69
CA TYR A 56 -8.46 -23.44 -22.04
C TYR A 56 -8.79 -24.59 -22.97
N ILE A 57 -9.87 -24.47 -23.74
CA ILE A 57 -10.32 -25.50 -24.69
C ILE A 57 -9.67 -25.38 -26.06
N ASP A 58 -8.96 -24.29 -26.36
CA ASP A 58 -8.30 -24.04 -27.63
C ASP A 58 -7.06 -23.14 -27.50
N ASN A 59 -6.34 -22.97 -28.62
CA ASN A 59 -5.16 -22.13 -28.71
C ASN A 59 -5.47 -20.62 -28.67
N ASN A 60 -6.73 -20.22 -28.80
CA ASN A 60 -7.18 -18.84 -28.69
C ASN A 60 -7.45 -18.44 -27.24
N ARG A 61 -7.16 -19.34 -26.28
CA ARG A 61 -7.39 -19.15 -24.85
C ARG A 61 -8.87 -18.98 -24.50
N THR A 62 -9.75 -19.69 -25.19
CA THR A 62 -11.17 -19.76 -24.80
C THR A 62 -11.30 -20.55 -23.52
N ILE A 63 -11.82 -19.92 -22.48
CA ILE A 63 -12.02 -20.56 -21.16
C ILE A 63 -13.07 -21.65 -21.30
N ASN A 64 -12.84 -22.80 -20.70
CA ASN A 64 -13.78 -23.93 -20.69
C ASN A 64 -15.11 -23.51 -20.03
N PRO A 65 -16.25 -23.53 -20.77
CA PRO A 65 -17.54 -23.07 -20.25
C PRO A 65 -18.19 -24.10 -19.29
N ASN A 66 -17.68 -25.31 -19.19
CA ASN A 66 -18.27 -26.40 -18.40
C ASN A 66 -18.03 -26.25 -16.90
N HIS A 67 -17.13 -25.34 -16.49
CA HIS A 67 -16.86 -25.06 -15.07
C HIS A 67 -16.30 -23.66 -14.86
N LYS A 68 -16.21 -23.23 -13.61
CA LYS A 68 -15.66 -21.93 -13.18
C LYS A 68 -14.38 -22.08 -12.35
N TYR A 69 -13.76 -23.25 -12.35
CA TYR A 69 -12.55 -23.49 -11.57
C TYR A 69 -11.32 -22.88 -12.27
N LEU A 70 -10.43 -22.34 -11.46
CA LEU A 70 -9.10 -21.93 -11.86
C LEU A 70 -8.09 -22.33 -10.78
N LEU A 71 -6.84 -22.50 -11.16
CA LEU A 71 -5.74 -22.73 -10.24
C LEU A 71 -5.01 -21.44 -9.97
N LEU A 72 -4.66 -21.18 -8.70
CA LEU A 72 -3.88 -20.02 -8.26
C LEU A 72 -2.64 -20.49 -7.46
N PRO A 73 -1.73 -21.22 -8.07
CA PRO A 73 -0.52 -21.64 -7.38
C PRO A 73 0.39 -20.44 -7.12
N ILE A 74 1.16 -20.49 -6.05
CA ILE A 74 2.25 -19.54 -5.83
C ILE A 74 3.29 -19.78 -6.91
N THR A 75 3.58 -18.77 -7.73
CA THR A 75 4.44 -18.89 -8.90
C THR A 75 5.65 -17.97 -8.89
N PHE A 76 5.66 -16.95 -8.03
CA PHE A 76 6.77 -15.99 -7.94
C PHE A 76 6.95 -15.44 -6.54
N LYS A 77 8.13 -14.91 -6.29
CA LYS A 77 8.48 -14.15 -5.10
C LYS A 77 8.91 -12.74 -5.51
N ASN A 78 8.52 -11.75 -4.69
CA ASN A 78 8.82 -10.34 -4.95
C ASN A 78 10.18 -9.95 -4.37
N TYR A 79 10.97 -9.25 -5.17
CA TYR A 79 12.24 -8.65 -4.77
C TYR A 79 12.28 -7.19 -5.21
N ASN A 80 12.96 -6.34 -4.46
CA ASN A 80 13.25 -4.98 -4.90
C ASN A 80 14.48 -4.96 -5.83
N SER A 81 14.88 -3.77 -6.32
CA SER A 81 16.01 -3.63 -7.24
C SER A 81 17.37 -4.00 -6.65
N GLU A 82 17.47 -4.11 -5.33
CA GLU A 82 18.66 -4.56 -4.61
C GLU A 82 18.62 -6.06 -4.27
N GLY A 83 17.60 -6.79 -4.75
CA GLY A 83 17.41 -8.21 -4.49
C GLY A 83 16.87 -8.52 -3.10
N VAL A 84 16.37 -7.53 -2.35
CA VAL A 84 15.76 -7.73 -1.03
C VAL A 84 14.30 -8.12 -1.20
N GLY A 85 13.90 -9.28 -0.65
CA GLY A 85 12.54 -9.82 -0.79
C GLY A 85 12.12 -10.76 0.34
N ASP A 86 12.91 -10.87 1.42
CA ASP A 86 12.68 -11.80 2.51
C ASP A 86 11.87 -11.13 3.65
N TYR A 87 10.62 -10.74 3.33
CA TYR A 87 9.70 -10.18 4.30
C TYR A 87 8.50 -11.09 4.62
N SER A 88 8.67 -12.39 4.52
CA SER A 88 7.63 -13.40 4.84
C SER A 88 7.11 -13.35 6.28
N LYS A 89 7.82 -12.64 7.16
CA LYS A 89 7.38 -12.39 8.55
C LYS A 89 6.77 -11.00 8.75
N GLY A 90 6.53 -10.26 7.68
CA GLY A 90 6.05 -8.88 7.68
C GLY A 90 7.18 -7.85 7.73
N LEU A 91 6.87 -6.65 7.24
CA LEU A 91 7.73 -5.48 7.33
C LEU A 91 7.47 -4.78 8.67
N LEU A 92 8.54 -4.52 9.40
CA LEU A 92 8.45 -3.81 10.67
C LEU A 92 8.31 -2.31 10.44
N PRO A 93 7.42 -1.62 11.18
CA PRO A 93 7.29 -0.18 11.10
C PRO A 93 8.50 0.53 11.72
N ASN A 94 8.81 1.72 11.20
CA ASN A 94 9.78 2.64 11.82
C ASN A 94 9.22 3.24 13.11
N ILE A 95 7.90 3.48 13.13
CA ILE A 95 7.17 3.99 14.28
C ILE A 95 6.00 3.04 14.55
N SER A 96 6.08 2.31 15.67
CA SER A 96 5.04 1.34 16.03
C SER A 96 3.89 2.03 16.75
N ILE A 97 2.70 1.94 16.16
CA ILE A 97 1.42 2.36 16.71
C ILE A 97 0.41 1.28 16.37
N PRO A 98 0.26 0.24 17.20
CA PRO A 98 -0.69 -0.82 16.94
C PRO A 98 -2.12 -0.30 16.86
N GLU A 99 -2.82 -0.61 15.76
CA GLU A 99 -4.22 -0.24 15.61
C GLU A 99 -5.11 -1.24 16.33
N THR A 100 -6.05 -0.72 17.11
CA THR A 100 -7.04 -1.49 17.87
C THR A 100 -8.41 -0.85 17.69
N LEU A 101 -9.48 -1.58 17.98
CA LEU A 101 -10.84 -1.03 17.92
C LEU A 101 -11.05 0.20 18.82
N SER A 102 -10.22 0.36 19.85
CA SER A 102 -10.32 1.48 20.79
C SER A 102 -9.59 2.74 20.34
N ASN A 103 -8.64 2.61 19.40
CA ASN A 103 -7.86 3.75 18.90
C ASN A 103 -8.01 3.98 17.38
N MET A 104 -8.92 3.26 16.73
CA MET A 104 -9.28 3.57 15.35
C MET A 104 -9.91 4.95 15.28
N GLY A 105 -9.38 5.79 14.41
CA GLY A 105 -9.95 7.09 14.08
C GLY A 105 -10.83 7.04 12.82
N VAL A 106 -11.24 8.21 12.37
CA VAL A 106 -11.93 8.37 11.08
C VAL A 106 -10.87 8.49 9.99
N LEU A 107 -10.89 7.62 8.98
CA LEU A 107 -9.93 7.66 7.88
C LEU A 107 -9.94 9.02 7.18
N GLY A 108 -8.76 9.62 7.05
CA GLY A 108 -8.58 10.94 6.45
C GLY A 108 -8.72 12.11 7.43
N ASP A 109 -9.16 11.88 8.66
CA ASP A 109 -9.15 12.90 9.72
C ASP A 109 -7.71 13.11 10.21
N VAL A 110 -7.31 14.36 10.41
CA VAL A 110 -5.98 14.74 10.92
C VAL A 110 -5.72 14.22 12.34
N GLU A 111 -6.76 13.92 13.09
CA GLU A 111 -6.70 13.32 14.43
C GLU A 111 -6.66 11.78 14.40
N GLU A 112 -6.78 11.16 13.21
CA GLU A 112 -6.59 9.71 13.07
C GLU A 112 -5.16 9.35 13.51
N PRO A 113 -4.98 8.40 14.43
CA PRO A 113 -3.70 8.19 15.12
C PRO A 113 -2.48 7.97 14.23
N LEU A 114 -2.61 7.21 13.14
CA LEU A 114 -1.49 6.94 12.24
C LEU A 114 -1.19 8.17 11.37
N LEU A 115 -2.22 8.81 10.82
CA LEU A 115 -2.09 10.03 10.04
C LEU A 115 -1.55 11.19 10.89
N LYS A 116 -2.09 11.37 12.09
CA LYS A 116 -1.59 12.36 13.06
C LYS A 116 -0.11 12.20 13.31
N LYS A 117 0.34 10.95 13.53
CA LYS A 117 1.75 10.66 13.76
C LYS A 117 2.63 10.97 12.56
N ALA A 118 2.15 10.69 11.36
CA ALA A 118 2.86 11.07 10.13
C ALA A 118 3.00 12.58 10.00
N LEU A 119 1.92 13.32 10.25
CA LEU A 119 1.91 14.79 10.21
C LEU A 119 2.85 15.41 11.26
N GLU A 120 2.84 14.90 12.49
CA GLU A 120 3.78 15.29 13.54
C GLU A 120 5.23 15.07 13.09
N TYR A 121 5.54 13.89 12.54
CA TYR A 121 6.89 13.57 12.06
C TYR A 121 7.34 14.49 10.93
N ILE A 122 6.44 14.86 10.02
CA ILE A 122 6.70 15.83 8.94
C ILE A 122 7.01 17.21 9.52
N SER A 123 6.22 17.69 10.49
CA SER A 123 6.35 19.02 11.07
C SER A 123 7.65 19.18 11.86
N VAL A 124 8.07 18.18 12.62
CA VAL A 124 9.31 18.21 13.42
C VAL A 124 10.55 18.28 12.53
N GLN A 125 10.54 17.64 11.38
CA GLN A 125 11.69 17.66 10.46
C GLN A 125 11.77 18.94 9.60
N THR A 126 10.68 19.67 9.50
CA THR A 126 10.68 21.02 8.90
C THR A 126 11.00 22.04 10.02
N SER A 127 12.27 22.17 10.38
CA SER A 127 12.72 23.09 11.43
C SER A 127 12.34 24.55 11.12
N GLY A 128 11.14 24.91 11.47
CA GLY A 128 10.56 26.24 11.34
C GLY A 128 9.08 26.09 11.56
N SER A 129 8.58 26.62 12.66
CA SER A 129 7.19 26.61 13.11
C SER A 129 6.19 26.71 11.95
N ILE A 130 5.69 25.61 11.45
CA ILE A 130 4.48 25.58 10.66
C ILE A 130 3.39 25.16 11.63
N SER A 131 2.66 26.15 12.14
CA SER A 131 1.32 25.93 12.65
C SER A 131 0.50 25.41 11.46
N ILE A 132 0.15 24.13 11.48
CA ILE A 132 -0.78 23.56 10.50
C ILE A 132 -2.14 24.17 10.89
N ASP A 133 -2.53 25.24 10.19
CA ASP A 133 -3.90 25.70 10.20
C ASP A 133 -4.73 24.61 9.56
N SER A 134 -5.67 24.05 10.32
CA SER A 134 -6.57 22.97 9.88
C SER A 134 -7.40 23.33 8.62
N ASN A 135 -7.35 24.58 8.18
CA ASN A 135 -7.98 25.09 6.97
C ASN A 135 -7.06 25.10 5.73
N SER A 136 -5.80 24.66 5.84
CA SER A 136 -4.82 24.77 4.75
C SER A 136 -4.44 23.42 4.12
N ILE A 137 -5.30 22.39 4.18
CA ILE A 137 -5.14 21.20 3.35
C ILE A 137 -5.44 21.63 1.91
N PRO A 138 -4.47 21.60 0.97
CA PRO A 138 -4.73 21.98 -0.40
C PRO A 138 -5.90 21.17 -0.96
N ALA A 139 -6.88 21.83 -1.55
CA ALA A 139 -8.05 21.17 -2.18
C ALA A 139 -7.66 20.11 -3.24
N SER A 140 -6.42 20.11 -3.73
CA SER A 140 -5.86 19.08 -4.59
C SER A 140 -5.78 17.68 -3.96
N PHE A 141 -5.86 17.56 -2.63
CA PHE A 141 -5.96 16.25 -1.96
C PHE A 141 -7.37 15.66 -1.96
N VAL A 142 -8.38 16.48 -2.18
CA VAL A 142 -9.79 16.05 -2.23
C VAL A 142 -10.17 15.56 -3.61
N GLU A 143 -9.48 15.98 -4.64
CA GLU A 143 -9.80 15.67 -6.05
C GLU A 143 -9.31 14.27 -6.50
N LEU A 144 -8.46 13.60 -5.73
CA LEU A 144 -8.00 12.23 -6.02
C LEU A 144 -9.04 11.15 -5.70
N GLN A 145 -10.19 11.51 -5.13
CA GLN A 145 -11.26 10.55 -4.83
C GLN A 145 -12.26 10.33 -5.98
N THR A 146 -12.21 11.08 -7.07
CA THR A 146 -13.28 11.05 -8.08
C THR A 146 -12.91 10.36 -9.39
N GLU A 147 -11.68 9.95 -9.65
CA GLU A 147 -11.32 9.30 -10.93
C GLU A 147 -10.73 7.89 -10.86
N ALA A 148 -10.66 7.26 -9.73
CA ALA A 148 -10.29 5.85 -9.65
C ALA A 148 -11.52 4.93 -9.59
N GLY A 149 -12.39 5.06 -10.55
CA GLY A 149 -13.49 4.13 -10.80
C GLY A 149 -13.00 2.76 -11.33
N GLN A 150 -12.09 2.10 -10.64
CA GLN A 150 -11.87 0.67 -10.82
C GLN A 150 -12.52 -0.07 -9.66
N THR A 151 -13.78 -0.41 -9.88
CA THR A 151 -14.52 -1.35 -9.03
C THR A 151 -13.88 -2.72 -9.21
N ILE A 152 -13.18 -3.20 -8.19
CA ILE A 152 -12.78 -4.60 -8.14
C ILE A 152 -14.04 -5.40 -7.82
N TYR A 153 -14.56 -6.08 -8.82
CA TYR A 153 -15.69 -6.99 -8.65
C TYR A 153 -15.22 -8.25 -7.93
N PHE A 154 -15.63 -8.42 -6.68
CA PHE A 154 -15.67 -9.73 -6.05
C PHE A 154 -16.97 -10.42 -6.49
N PRO A 155 -16.91 -11.63 -7.09
CA PRO A 155 -18.12 -12.36 -7.39
C PRO A 155 -18.84 -12.66 -6.07
N LYS A 156 -20.08 -12.20 -5.95
CA LYS A 156 -20.99 -12.67 -4.88
C LYS A 156 -21.26 -14.16 -5.11
N ASN A 157 -21.08 -14.94 -4.06
CA ASN A 157 -21.49 -16.34 -3.99
C ASN A 157 -22.98 -16.51 -4.34
#